data_580e14c5d0e914ed5be28060124f941a
#
_entry.id   580e14c5d0e914ed5be28060124f941a
#
_cell.length_a   1.000
_cell.length_b   1.000
_cell.length_c   1.000
_cell.angle_alpha   90.00
_cell.angle_beta   90.00
_cell.angle_gamma   90.00
#
_symmetry.space_group_name_H-M   'P 1'
#
loop_
_entity.id
_entity.type
_entity.pdbx_description
1 polymer ?
#
loop_
_entity_poly.entity_id
_entity_poly.type
_entity_poly.pdbx_seq_one_letter_code
_entity_poly.pdbx_strand_id
1 'polypeptide(L)'
;MAEDRDIEKAYPADQFAAKLRRLADSVESGEPFTIQIAGERIRVPKRAVFNVEHEREDGEEEIEFQLKWSREGGASAEADDEPDADASTDV
;
A
#
# COMPACT_ATOMS: atom_id res chain seq x y z
N MET A 1 9.86 0.80 -19.83
CA MET A 1 8.71 0.74 -19.63
C MET A 1 8.31 0.06 -18.47
N ALA A 2 7.43 0.48 -17.88
CA ALA A 2 7.06 -0.07 -16.68
C ALA A 2 6.32 -1.29 -16.96
N GLU A 3 6.43 -2.23 -16.13
CA GLU A 3 5.74 -3.37 -16.29
C GLU A 3 4.69 -3.52 -15.31
N ASP A 4 3.55 -4.01 -15.66
CA ASP A 4 2.51 -4.27 -14.73
C ASP A 4 2.85 -5.51 -13.95
N ARG A 5 2.47 -5.54 -12.71
CA ARG A 5 2.73 -6.66 -11.88
C ARG A 5 1.56 -6.82 -10.91
N ASP A 6 1.07 -8.05 -10.79
CA ASP A 6 -0.02 -8.31 -9.89
C ASP A 6 0.27 -9.64 -9.25
N ILE A 7 0.92 -9.62 -8.10
CA ILE A 7 1.40 -10.81 -7.45
C ILE A 7 0.75 -10.96 -6.09
N GLU A 8 0.31 -12.16 -5.80
CA GLU A 8 -0.27 -12.45 -4.52
C GLU A 8 0.49 -13.59 -3.90
N LYS A 9 0.79 -13.53 -2.63
CA LYS A 9 1.51 -14.58 -1.98
C LYS A 9 0.86 -14.91 -0.66
N ALA A 10 0.64 -16.20 -0.40
CA ALA A 10 0.05 -16.64 0.84
C ALA A 10 1.11 -16.81 1.91
N TYR A 11 0.80 -16.50 3.14
CA TYR A 11 1.72 -16.62 4.25
C TYR A 11 1.06 -17.33 5.41
N PRO A 12 1.80 -18.09 6.19
CA PRO A 12 1.25 -18.63 7.42
C PRO A 12 0.87 -17.48 8.35
N ALA A 13 -0.06 -17.73 9.24
CA ALA A 13 -0.61 -16.67 10.06
C ALA A 13 0.43 -15.91 10.87
N ASP A 14 1.41 -16.58 11.41
CA ASP A 14 2.41 -15.89 12.23
C ASP A 14 3.29 -15.00 11.39
N GLN A 15 3.61 -15.39 10.16
CA GLN A 15 4.40 -14.54 9.30
C GLN A 15 3.56 -13.38 8.79
N PHE A 16 2.30 -13.64 8.52
CA PHE A 16 1.40 -12.60 8.08
C PHE A 16 1.27 -11.55 9.18
N ALA A 17 1.10 -11.97 10.42
CA ALA A 17 0.99 -11.05 11.53
C ALA A 17 2.26 -10.23 11.71
N ALA A 18 3.42 -10.87 11.57
CA ALA A 18 4.67 -10.15 11.70
C ALA A 18 4.81 -9.10 10.62
N LYS A 19 4.42 -9.44 9.40
CA LYS A 19 4.49 -8.48 8.31
C LYS A 19 3.55 -7.32 8.57
N LEU A 20 2.37 -7.58 9.09
CA LEU A 20 1.42 -6.52 9.41
C LEU A 20 1.95 -5.60 10.52
N ARG A 21 2.62 -6.15 11.52
CA ARG A 21 3.16 -5.32 12.57
C ARG A 21 4.22 -4.38 12.04
N ARG A 22 5.10 -4.91 11.19
CA ARG A 22 6.13 -4.05 10.61
C ARG A 22 5.50 -2.98 9.73
N LEU A 23 4.47 -3.35 8.99
CA LEU A 23 3.80 -2.40 8.14
C LEU A 23 3.16 -1.30 8.99
N ALA A 24 2.50 -1.68 10.06
CA ALA A 24 1.86 -0.70 10.92
C ALA A 24 2.88 0.29 11.47
N ASP A 25 4.02 -0.21 11.93
CA ASP A 25 5.06 0.65 12.45
C ASP A 25 5.56 1.59 11.37
N SER A 26 5.75 1.08 10.17
CA SER A 26 6.26 1.90 9.08
C SER A 26 5.27 3.00 8.71
N VAL A 27 4.01 2.65 8.62
CA VAL A 27 3.00 3.62 8.27
C VAL A 27 2.89 4.69 9.35
N GLU A 28 2.99 4.25 10.60
CA GLU A 28 2.87 5.18 11.69
C GLU A 28 4.01 6.16 11.76
N SER A 29 5.17 5.79 11.27
CA SER A 29 6.32 6.67 11.31
C SER A 29 6.14 7.88 10.40
N GLY A 30 5.31 7.78 9.40
CA GLY A 30 5.11 8.89 8.47
C GLY A 30 6.21 9.06 7.46
N GLU A 31 7.19 8.17 7.44
CA GLU A 31 8.30 8.28 6.51
C GLU A 31 8.15 7.27 5.39
N PRO A 32 8.81 7.49 4.27
CA PRO A 32 8.82 6.47 3.23
C PRO A 32 9.48 5.21 3.74
N PHE A 33 9.06 4.07 3.26
CA PHE A 33 9.65 2.82 3.72
C PHE A 33 9.65 1.80 2.60
N THR A 34 10.34 0.69 2.83
CA THR A 34 10.45 -0.37 1.84
C THR A 34 9.84 -1.63 2.40
N ILE A 35 9.07 -2.33 1.59
CA ILE A 35 8.49 -3.59 2.00
C ILE A 35 8.83 -4.61 0.94
N GLN A 36 9.04 -5.85 1.34
CA GLN A 36 9.39 -6.88 0.39
C GLN A 36 8.20 -7.80 0.18
N ILE A 37 7.81 -8.03 -1.05
CA ILE A 37 6.70 -8.89 -1.38
C ILE A 37 7.12 -9.81 -2.50
N ALA A 38 7.03 -11.11 -2.25
CA ALA A 38 7.35 -12.11 -3.26
C ALA A 38 8.67 -11.82 -3.95
N GLY A 39 9.67 -11.52 -3.15
CA GLY A 39 11.02 -11.36 -3.68
C GLY A 39 11.37 -9.99 -4.20
N GLU A 40 10.45 -9.10 -4.26
CA GLU A 40 10.73 -7.77 -4.77
C GLU A 40 10.61 -6.73 -3.67
N ARG A 41 11.54 -5.79 -3.62
CA ARG A 41 11.50 -4.73 -2.63
C ARG A 41 10.79 -3.54 -3.23
N ILE A 42 9.76 -3.08 -2.56
CA ILE A 42 8.92 -2.02 -3.07
C ILE A 42 9.03 -0.83 -2.15
N ARG A 43 9.34 0.32 -2.70
CA ARG A 43 9.44 1.52 -1.89
C ARG A 43 8.10 2.21 -1.85
N VAL A 44 7.59 2.45 -0.66
CA VAL A 44 6.31 3.11 -0.48
C VAL A 44 6.58 4.57 -0.14
N PRO A 45 6.16 5.49 -0.98
CA PRO A 45 6.48 6.89 -0.77
C PRO A 45 5.56 7.53 0.25
N LYS A 46 5.96 8.67 0.74
CA LYS A 46 5.19 9.34 1.74
C LYS A 46 3.82 9.76 1.20
N ARG A 47 3.69 9.94 -0.09
CA ARG A 47 2.42 10.37 -0.66
C ARG A 47 1.39 9.26 -0.83
N ALA A 48 1.74 8.05 -0.43
CA ALA A 48 0.79 6.94 -0.57
C ALA A 48 -0.45 7.22 0.26
N VAL A 49 -1.60 6.77 -0.24
CA VAL A 49 -2.83 6.90 0.52
C VAL A 49 -3.25 5.53 0.98
N PHE A 50 -3.95 5.46 2.09
CA PHE A 50 -4.27 4.19 2.72
C PHE A 50 -5.77 3.96 2.74
N ASN A 51 -6.19 2.74 2.39
CA ASN A 51 -7.59 2.38 2.38
C ASN A 51 -7.80 1.01 2.98
N VAL A 52 -8.97 0.76 3.48
CA VAL A 52 -9.36 -0.56 3.91
C VAL A 52 -10.63 -0.92 3.17
N GLU A 53 -10.66 -2.08 2.57
CA GLU A 53 -11.79 -2.47 1.75
C GLU A 53 -12.37 -3.78 2.22
N HIS A 54 -13.67 -3.90 2.20
CA HIS A 54 -14.36 -5.13 2.53
C HIS A 54 -15.27 -5.45 1.35
N GLU A 55 -15.19 -6.66 0.86
CA GLU A 55 -15.95 -7.03 -0.32
C GLU A 55 -16.63 -8.37 -0.11
N ARG A 56 -17.86 -8.51 -0.53
CA ARG A 56 -18.58 -9.77 -0.53
C ARG A 56 -19.08 -10.02 -1.91
N GLU A 57 -18.84 -11.21 -2.42
CA GLU A 57 -19.27 -11.52 -3.75
C GLU A 57 -19.30 -12.99 -3.99
N ASP A 58 -20.41 -13.53 -4.49
CA ASP A 58 -20.46 -14.91 -4.91
C ASP A 58 -19.97 -15.91 -3.88
N GLY A 59 -20.37 -15.74 -2.67
CA GLY A 59 -20.00 -16.70 -1.65
C GLY A 59 -18.62 -16.50 -1.08
N GLU A 60 -17.94 -15.47 -1.47
CA GLU A 60 -16.62 -15.20 -0.94
C GLU A 60 -16.60 -13.86 -0.25
N GLU A 61 -15.68 -13.71 0.68
CA GLU A 61 -15.61 -12.47 1.43
C GLU A 61 -14.14 -12.10 1.60
N GLU A 62 -13.83 -10.83 1.50
CA GLU A 62 -12.45 -10.40 1.47
C GLU A 62 -12.27 -9.08 2.22
N ILE A 63 -11.17 -8.95 2.93
CA ILE A 63 -10.77 -7.70 3.56
C ILE A 63 -9.39 -7.36 3.04
N GLU A 64 -9.19 -6.12 2.58
CA GLU A 64 -7.91 -5.70 2.05
C GLU A 64 -7.45 -4.43 2.71
N PHE A 65 -6.17 -4.37 3.03
CA PHE A 65 -5.55 -3.12 3.49
C PHE A 65 -4.71 -2.66 2.32
N GLN A 66 -4.96 -1.48 1.80
CA GLN A 66 -4.34 -1.01 0.56
C GLN A 66 -3.52 0.24 0.76
N LEU A 67 -2.37 0.28 0.10
CA LEU A 67 -1.53 1.46 0.04
C LEU A 67 -1.42 1.78 -1.43
N LYS A 68 -1.84 2.94 -1.86
CA LYS A 68 -1.87 3.26 -3.28
C LYS A 68 -1.17 4.56 -3.58
N TRP A 69 -0.45 4.61 -4.66
CA TRP A 69 0.19 5.84 -5.10
C TRP A 69 0.48 5.77 -6.59
N SER A 70 0.63 6.93 -7.22
CA SER A 70 1.02 6.96 -8.61
C SER A 70 2.52 6.90 -8.71
N ARG A 71 3.03 6.14 -9.66
CA ARG A 71 4.46 6.01 -9.80
C ARG A 71 4.99 7.32 -10.33
N GLU A 72 6.25 7.57 -9.98
CA GLU A 72 6.84 8.72 -10.41
C GLU A 72 6.96 8.75 -11.83
N GLY A 73 6.98 9.74 -12.42
CA GLY A 73 7.01 9.81 -13.76
C GLY A 73 5.67 9.83 -14.29
N GLY A 74 4.81 9.40 -13.61
CA GLY A 74 3.55 9.42 -13.94
C GLY A 74 3.11 10.72 -13.77
N ALA A 75 3.22 11.34 -14.03
CA ALA A 75 2.88 12.46 -13.77
C ALA A 75 2.09 12.88 -13.05
N SER A 76 2.00 12.85 -12.96
CA SER A 76 1.51 13.21 -12.40
C SER A 76 1.56 13.74 -11.46
N ALA A 77 1.91 13.55 -11.46
CA ALA A 77 2.09 13.93 -10.50
C ALA A 77 1.36 14.91 -10.17
N GLU A 78 1.00 15.22 -10.51
CA GLU A 78 0.39 16.02 -10.17
C GLU A 78 -0.40 15.97 -9.43
N ALA A 79 -0.52 15.62 -9.38
CA ALA A 79 -1.16 15.49 -8.67
C ALA A 79 -1.29 15.57 -7.67
N ASP A 80 -1.05 15.47 -7.80
CA ASP A 80 -1.28 15.41 -6.91
C ASP A 80 -1.37 15.91 -6.13
N ASP A 81 -1.44 16.07 -6.40
CA ASP A 81 -1.67 16.35 -5.65
C ASP A 81 -1.83 16.84 -4.91
N GLU A 82 -2.02 16.89 -4.90
CA GLU A 82 -2.32 17.30 -4.17
C GLU A 82 -2.47 17.50 -3.32
N PRO A 83 -2.58 17.50 -3.34
CA PRO A 83 -2.77 17.91 -2.32
C PRO A 83 -3.47 17.23 -1.52
N ASP A 84 -3.89 16.74 -1.79
CA ASP A 84 -4.54 16.05 -1.12
C ASP A 84 -3.87 15.27 -0.32
N ALA A 85 -2.90 15.13 -0.54
CA ALA A 85 -2.20 14.47 0.34
C ALA A 85 -2.49 14.99 1.58
N ASP A 86 -2.70 16.12 1.62
CA ASP A 86 -2.92 16.61 2.81
C ASP A 86 -4.09 16.16 3.34
N ALA A 87 -4.90 15.88 2.63
CA ALA A 87 -6.03 15.43 3.20
C ALA A 87 -5.74 14.35 4.07
N SER A 88 -4.86 13.58 3.71
CA SER A 88 -4.66 12.48 4.50
C SER A 88 -4.24 12.82 5.79
N THR A 89 -3.72 13.94 5.93
CA THR A 89 -3.18 14.16 7.16
C THR A 89 -4.20 14.34 8.13
N ASP A 90 -5.33 14.71 7.80
CA ASP A 90 -6.18 14.94 8.84
C ASP A 90 -6.76 13.77 9.31
N VAL A 91 -6.43 12.74 9.03
CA VAL A 91 -7.00 11.65 9.54
C VAL A 91 -6.65 11.30 10.73
#